data_6cfa3c117125b5de873148be757bc949
#
_entry.id   6cfa3c117125b5de873148be757bc949
#
_cell.length_a   1.000
_cell.length_b   1.000
_cell.length_c   1.000
_cell.angle_alpha   90.00
_cell.angle_beta   90.00
_cell.angle_gamma   90.00
#
_symmetry.space_group_name_H-M   'P 1'
#
loop_
_entity.id
_entity.type
_entity.pdbx_description
1 polymer ?
#
loop_
_entity_poly.entity_id
_entity_poly.type
_entity_poly.pdbx_seq_one_letter_code
_entity_poly.pdbx_strand_id
1 'polypeptide(L)'
;NRNCVKCMHCINVMTKALSPGKERGVSVLVGGKRTLKIGDLFGTVVVPFMKLDSDADFEKLVELGRNIIDFWAENGLEHERCGEMVDRIGLANFLEGLGLEVDANMVSHPRTNPYIRMDGWDEEVARAKEAKAG
;
A
#
# COMPACT_ATOMS: atom_id res chain seq x y z
N ASN A 1 -0.01 -7.39 -14.64
CA ASN A 1 -1.42 -7.73 -14.45
C ASN A 1 -2.08 -6.66 -13.58
N ARG A 2 -3.18 -6.05 -14.08
CA ARG A 2 -3.91 -4.97 -13.41
C ARG A 2 -4.41 -5.35 -12.00
N ASN A 3 -4.78 -6.61 -11.81
CA ASN A 3 -5.29 -7.11 -10.53
C ASN A 3 -4.21 -7.67 -9.62
N CYS A 4 -2.94 -7.54 -9.99
CA CYS A 4 -1.82 -8.04 -9.21
C CYS A 4 -1.51 -7.10 -8.04
N VAL A 5 -1.55 -7.64 -6.83
CA VAL A 5 -1.21 -6.94 -5.59
C VAL A 5 0.22 -7.25 -5.10
N LYS A 6 1.02 -7.87 -5.97
CA LYS A 6 2.45 -8.19 -5.70
C LYS A 6 2.71 -9.07 -4.46
N CYS A 7 1.76 -9.92 -4.09
CA CYS A 7 1.85 -10.77 -2.89
C CYS A 7 2.71 -12.03 -3.05
N MET A 8 3.21 -12.33 -4.25
CA MET A 8 4.06 -13.48 -4.59
C MET A 8 3.40 -14.86 -4.46
N HIS A 9 2.14 -14.96 -4.04
CA HIS A 9 1.48 -16.25 -3.82
C HIS A 9 1.44 -17.13 -5.07
N CYS A 10 1.07 -16.57 -6.22
CA CYS A 10 1.04 -17.28 -7.50
C CYS A 10 2.41 -17.88 -7.87
N ILE A 11 3.50 -17.15 -7.63
CA ILE A 11 4.87 -17.61 -7.88
C ILE A 11 5.23 -18.75 -6.93
N ASN A 12 4.85 -18.65 -5.65
CA ASN A 12 5.13 -19.69 -4.65
C ASN A 12 4.36 -20.98 -4.91
N VAL A 13 3.15 -20.90 -5.45
CA VAL A 13 2.30 -22.06 -5.76
C VAL A 13 2.64 -22.66 -7.12
N MET A 14 2.99 -21.84 -8.10
CA MET A 14 3.21 -22.24 -9.49
C MET A 14 4.68 -22.03 -9.93
N THR A 15 5.62 -22.49 -9.15
CA THR A 15 7.07 -22.25 -9.34
C THR A 15 7.61 -22.72 -10.70
N LYS A 16 6.94 -23.69 -11.34
CA LYS A 16 7.34 -24.19 -12.67
C LYS A 16 6.82 -23.33 -13.82
N ALA A 17 5.73 -22.60 -13.60
CA ALA A 17 5.07 -21.79 -14.63
C ALA A 17 5.36 -20.30 -14.50
N LEU A 18 5.66 -19.84 -13.30
CA LEU A 18 5.88 -18.44 -12.96
C LEU A 18 7.21 -18.29 -12.21
N SER A 19 7.99 -17.31 -12.58
CA SER A 19 9.23 -16.95 -11.90
C SER A 19 9.22 -15.47 -11.52
N PRO A 20 9.95 -15.08 -10.45
CA PRO A 20 10.16 -13.68 -10.14
C PRO A 20 10.89 -12.96 -11.29
N GLY A 21 10.60 -11.68 -11.46
CA GLY A 21 11.36 -10.80 -12.33
C GLY A 21 12.81 -10.66 -11.87
N LYS A 22 13.65 -10.04 -12.72
CA LYS A 22 15.06 -9.84 -12.41
C LYS A 22 15.28 -8.73 -11.37
N GLU A 23 14.37 -7.77 -11.31
CA GLU A 23 14.46 -6.66 -10.38
C GLU A 23 14.05 -7.09 -8.98
N ARG A 24 14.88 -6.77 -8.00
CA ARG A 24 14.59 -6.97 -6.58
C ARG A 24 13.94 -5.73 -6.00
N GLY A 25 12.95 -5.94 -5.14
CA GLY A 25 12.25 -4.85 -4.48
C GLY A 25 11.23 -5.35 -3.48
N VAL A 26 10.50 -4.41 -2.91
CA VAL A 26 9.45 -4.66 -1.91
C VAL A 26 8.17 -3.95 -2.29
N SER A 27 7.06 -4.49 -1.83
CA SER A 27 5.78 -3.76 -1.74
C SER A 27 5.63 -3.26 -0.31
N VAL A 28 5.25 -2.00 -0.15
CA VAL A 28 5.03 -1.41 1.17
C VAL A 28 3.53 -1.39 1.47
N LEU A 29 3.15 -1.96 2.60
CA LEU A 29 1.78 -2.00 3.08
C LEU A 29 1.71 -1.30 4.44
N VAL A 30 0.62 -0.56 4.68
CA VAL A 30 0.38 0.17 5.91
C VAL A 30 -0.98 -0.19 6.48
N GLY A 31 -1.11 -0.20 7.80
CA GLY A 31 -2.39 -0.33 8.49
C GLY A 31 -2.86 -1.76 8.75
N GLY A 32 -1.97 -2.75 8.72
CA GLY A 32 -2.31 -4.12 9.11
C GLY A 32 -2.81 -4.21 10.56
N LYS A 33 -3.79 -5.08 10.81
CA LYS A 33 -4.39 -5.25 12.13
C LYS A 33 -4.77 -6.71 12.36
N ARG A 34 -4.46 -7.23 13.53
CA ARG A 34 -4.98 -8.51 14.00
C ARG A 34 -6.06 -8.30 15.03
N THR A 35 -7.21 -8.95 14.87
CA THR A 35 -8.30 -8.93 15.84
C THR A 35 -8.79 -10.33 16.11
N LEU A 36 -9.27 -10.57 17.35
CA LEU A 36 -9.83 -11.86 17.76
C LEU A 36 -11.17 -12.16 17.07
N LYS A 37 -11.91 -11.12 16.68
CA LYS A 37 -13.26 -11.27 16.09
C LYS A 37 -13.24 -11.51 14.59
N ILE A 38 -12.36 -10.84 13.86
CA ILE A 38 -12.35 -10.83 12.38
C ILE A 38 -11.04 -11.38 11.80
N GLY A 39 -10.13 -11.85 12.66
CA GLY A 39 -8.84 -12.39 12.23
C GLY A 39 -7.84 -11.32 11.80
N ASP A 40 -6.97 -11.68 10.85
CA ASP A 40 -5.90 -10.81 10.38
C ASP A 40 -6.40 -9.94 9.21
N LEU A 41 -6.30 -8.62 9.39
CA LEU A 41 -6.51 -7.64 8.34
C LEU A 41 -5.16 -7.27 7.73
N PHE A 42 -5.02 -7.43 6.43
CA PHE A 42 -3.85 -6.97 5.70
C PHE A 42 -3.85 -5.45 5.53
N GLY A 43 -2.67 -4.87 5.53
CA GLY A 43 -2.52 -3.45 5.26
C GLY A 43 -2.89 -3.07 3.83
N THR A 44 -3.09 -1.78 3.64
CA THR A 44 -3.28 -1.17 2.32
C THR A 44 -1.93 -1.02 1.63
N VAL A 45 -1.84 -1.34 0.34
CA VAL A 45 -0.63 -1.15 -0.45
C VAL A 45 -0.45 0.34 -0.73
N VAL A 46 0.62 0.93 -0.21
CA VAL A 46 0.99 2.34 -0.43
C VAL A 46 2.09 2.50 -1.49
N VAL A 47 2.95 1.50 -1.63
CA VAL A 47 3.91 1.42 -2.74
C VAL A 47 3.84 0.01 -3.33
N PRO A 48 3.32 -0.16 -4.54
CA PRO A 48 3.20 -1.48 -5.18
C PRO A 48 4.54 -2.16 -5.43
N PHE A 49 5.55 -1.38 -5.78
CA PHE A 49 6.92 -1.86 -5.97
C PHE A 49 7.94 -0.74 -5.75
N MET A 50 8.87 -0.98 -4.83
CA MET A 50 10.05 -0.13 -4.62
C MET A 50 11.29 -0.99 -4.83
N LYS A 51 12.16 -0.58 -5.73
CA LYS A 51 13.42 -1.27 -6.00
C LYS A 51 14.32 -1.20 -4.77
N LEU A 52 15.02 -2.31 -4.46
CA LEU A 52 15.99 -2.41 -3.38
C LEU A 52 17.25 -3.15 -3.87
N ASP A 53 18.15 -2.41 -4.51
CA ASP A 53 19.41 -2.94 -5.03
C ASP A 53 20.65 -2.27 -4.42
N SER A 54 20.48 -1.09 -3.82
CA SER A 54 21.57 -0.27 -3.29
C SER A 54 21.26 0.26 -1.89
N ASP A 55 22.29 0.71 -1.18
CA ASP A 55 22.14 1.36 0.12
C ASP A 55 21.24 2.61 0.02
N ALA A 56 21.34 3.36 -1.08
CA ALA A 56 20.49 4.51 -1.35
C ALA A 56 19.00 4.13 -1.48
N ASP A 57 18.69 2.95 -2.00
CA ASP A 57 17.30 2.45 -2.07
C ASP A 57 16.79 2.07 -0.67
N PHE A 58 17.65 1.50 0.18
CA PHE A 58 17.30 1.23 1.57
C PHE A 58 17.08 2.51 2.37
N GLU A 59 17.88 3.55 2.16
CA GLU A 59 17.69 4.85 2.79
C GLU A 59 16.33 5.46 2.41
N LYS A 60 15.91 5.38 1.15
CA LYS A 60 14.57 5.82 0.69
C LYS A 60 13.45 5.03 1.37
N LEU A 61 13.62 3.72 1.56
CA LEU A 61 12.62 2.91 2.26
C LEU A 61 12.53 3.32 3.74
N VAL A 62 13.66 3.59 4.39
CA VAL A 62 13.70 4.06 5.79
C VAL A 62 13.07 5.44 5.90
N GLU A 63 13.37 6.35 4.98
CA GLU A 63 12.77 7.69 4.92
C GLU A 63 11.26 7.61 4.74
N LEU A 64 10.78 6.77 3.81
CA LEU A 64 9.35 6.53 3.65
C LEU A 64 8.71 6.03 4.95
N GLY A 65 9.36 5.10 5.65
CA GLY A 65 8.86 4.60 6.92
C GLY A 65 8.76 5.70 7.99
N ARG A 66 9.73 6.59 8.07
CA ARG A 66 9.70 7.77 8.96
C ARG A 66 8.57 8.72 8.59
N ASN A 67 8.45 9.06 7.31
CA ASN A 67 7.40 9.97 6.84
C ASN A 67 5.99 9.42 7.13
N ILE A 68 5.79 8.10 7.04
CA ILE A 68 4.52 7.46 7.40
C ILE A 68 4.23 7.62 8.90
N ILE A 69 5.23 7.41 9.76
CA ILE A 69 5.09 7.53 11.20
C ILE A 69 4.84 8.99 11.60
N ASP A 70 5.59 9.92 11.03
CA ASP A 70 5.46 11.35 11.30
C ASP A 70 4.08 11.86 10.86
N PHE A 71 3.65 11.49 9.66
CA PHE A 71 2.31 11.85 9.17
C PHE A 71 1.19 11.29 10.08
N TRP A 72 1.33 10.04 10.53
CA TRP A 72 0.39 9.46 11.47
C TRP A 72 0.40 10.17 12.83
N ALA A 73 1.58 10.53 13.35
CA ALA A 73 1.71 11.24 14.62
C ALA A 73 1.07 12.64 14.56
N GLU A 74 1.13 13.31 13.41
CA GLU A 74 0.56 14.65 13.21
C GLU A 74 -0.96 14.63 12.96
N ASN A 75 -1.48 13.60 12.28
CA ASN A 75 -2.86 13.55 11.80
C ASN A 75 -3.74 12.51 12.49
N GLY A 76 -3.15 11.59 13.25
CA GLY A 76 -3.88 10.56 14.00
C GLY A 76 -4.65 11.15 15.18
N LEU A 77 -5.82 10.59 15.45
CA LEU A 77 -6.61 10.91 16.64
C LEU A 77 -6.12 10.07 17.84
N GLU A 78 -6.55 10.45 19.05
CA GLU A 78 -6.23 9.71 20.26
C GLU A 78 -6.65 8.24 20.14
N HIS A 79 -5.75 7.31 20.42
CA HIS A 79 -5.93 5.86 20.27
C HIS A 79 -6.21 5.35 18.83
N GLU A 80 -6.15 6.19 17.82
CA GLU A 80 -6.34 5.81 16.42
C GLU A 80 -5.08 5.13 15.86
N ARG A 81 -5.24 3.95 15.28
CA ARG A 81 -4.16 3.25 14.58
C ARG A 81 -3.98 3.80 13.16
N CYS A 82 -2.80 3.64 12.60
CA CYS A 82 -2.48 4.16 11.27
C CYS A 82 -3.48 3.69 10.19
N GLY A 83 -3.90 2.42 10.20
CA GLY A 83 -4.89 1.92 9.23
C GLY A 83 -6.29 2.53 9.42
N GLU A 84 -6.68 2.83 10.66
CA GLU A 84 -7.94 3.49 10.98
C GLU A 84 -7.92 4.96 10.53
N MET A 85 -6.77 5.62 10.70
CA MET A 85 -6.55 6.97 10.15
C MET A 85 -6.65 6.98 8.62
N VAL A 86 -5.98 6.04 7.94
CA VAL A 86 -6.05 5.93 6.47
C VAL A 86 -7.49 5.70 6.00
N ASP A 87 -8.28 4.89 6.71
CA ASP A 87 -9.69 4.66 6.38
C ASP A 87 -10.52 5.95 6.57
N ARG A 88 -10.25 6.71 7.64
CA ARG A 88 -10.95 7.98 7.94
C ARG A 88 -10.64 9.09 6.94
N ILE A 89 -9.37 9.33 6.62
CA ILE A 89 -8.96 10.43 5.73
C ILE A 89 -8.99 10.06 4.25
N GLY A 90 -9.05 8.79 3.94
CA GLY A 90 -8.95 8.23 2.59
C GLY A 90 -7.52 8.00 2.13
N LEU A 91 -7.31 6.89 1.39
CA LEU A 91 -5.98 6.51 0.91
C LEU A 91 -5.36 7.58 -0.02
N ALA A 92 -6.16 8.20 -0.89
CA ALA A 92 -5.65 9.22 -1.81
C ALA A 92 -5.06 10.41 -1.05
N ASN A 93 -5.74 10.93 -0.02
CA ASN A 93 -5.25 12.02 0.83
C ASN A 93 -4.00 11.63 1.63
N PHE A 94 -3.97 10.39 2.13
CA PHE A 94 -2.79 9.85 2.82
C PHE A 94 -1.56 9.81 1.90
N LEU A 95 -1.71 9.30 0.69
CA LEU A 95 -0.64 9.26 -0.31
C LEU A 95 -0.16 10.65 -0.72
N GLU A 96 -1.10 11.59 -0.92
CA GLU A 96 -0.77 12.98 -1.22
C GLU A 96 0.06 13.63 -0.09
N GLY A 97 -0.34 13.41 1.17
CA GLY A 97 0.40 13.89 2.34
C GLY A 97 1.81 13.31 2.46
N LEU A 98 2.05 12.12 1.92
CA LEU A 98 3.37 11.49 1.84
C LEU A 98 4.14 11.84 0.56
N GLY A 99 3.56 12.63 -0.35
CA GLY A 99 4.15 12.93 -1.66
C GLY A 99 4.19 11.71 -2.61
N LEU A 100 3.36 10.70 -2.36
CA LEU A 100 3.25 9.51 -3.19
C LEU A 100 2.15 9.66 -4.25
N GLU A 101 2.36 9.00 -5.39
CA GLU A 101 1.35 8.95 -6.44
C GLU A 101 0.39 7.78 -6.23
N VAL A 102 -0.88 8.00 -6.59
CA VAL A 102 -1.88 6.92 -6.60
C VAL A 102 -1.62 5.95 -7.76
N ASP A 103 -1.76 4.66 -7.50
CA ASP A 103 -1.58 3.59 -8.47
C ASP A 103 -2.75 2.61 -8.43
N ALA A 104 -3.12 2.09 -9.60
CA ALA A 104 -4.22 1.13 -9.73
C ALA A 104 -3.97 -0.21 -9.02
N ASN A 105 -2.74 -0.50 -8.57
CA ASN A 105 -2.41 -1.67 -7.76
C ASN A 105 -2.55 -1.45 -6.25
N MET A 106 -2.93 -0.26 -5.82
CA MET A 106 -3.29 0.06 -4.43
C MET A 106 -4.75 -0.29 -4.16
N VAL A 107 -5.15 -0.26 -2.89
CA VAL A 107 -6.52 -0.41 -2.44
C VAL A 107 -6.80 0.53 -1.27
N SER A 108 -8.04 1.03 -1.18
CA SER A 108 -8.43 2.06 -0.22
C SER A 108 -8.70 1.56 1.21
N HIS A 109 -8.83 0.25 1.41
CA HIS A 109 -9.17 -0.31 2.72
C HIS A 109 -8.25 -1.46 3.12
N PRO A 110 -7.97 -1.64 4.43
CA PRO A 110 -7.38 -2.87 4.94
C PRO A 110 -8.24 -4.08 4.53
N ARG A 111 -7.63 -5.20 4.22
CA ARG A 111 -8.32 -6.40 3.74
C ARG A 111 -7.80 -7.65 4.40
N THR A 112 -8.68 -8.62 4.52
CA THR A 112 -8.37 -9.96 5.04
C THR A 112 -7.73 -10.85 3.97
N ASN A 113 -7.99 -10.55 2.70
CA ASN A 113 -7.45 -11.28 1.56
C ASN A 113 -6.70 -10.33 0.63
N PRO A 114 -5.36 -10.44 0.49
CA PRO A 114 -4.55 -9.57 -0.35
C PRO A 114 -4.79 -9.79 -1.86
N TYR A 115 -5.52 -10.85 -2.23
CA TYR A 115 -5.82 -11.17 -3.63
C TYR A 115 -7.11 -10.50 -4.13
N ILE A 116 -7.95 -10.01 -3.21
CA ILE A 116 -9.19 -9.32 -3.56
C ILE A 116 -8.91 -7.84 -3.68
N ARG A 117 -9.21 -7.30 -4.84
CA ARG A 117 -9.18 -5.86 -5.09
C ARG A 117 -10.50 -5.23 -4.70
N MET A 118 -10.44 -4.05 -4.06
CA MET A 118 -11.64 -3.32 -3.70
C MET A 118 -12.30 -2.70 -4.94
N ASP A 119 -13.63 -2.82 -5.03
CA ASP A 119 -14.41 -2.15 -6.07
C ASP A 119 -14.33 -0.63 -5.92
N GLY A 120 -14.36 0.09 -7.04
CA GLY A 120 -14.33 1.56 -7.06
C GLY A 120 -12.95 2.20 -6.91
N TRP A 121 -11.89 1.43 -6.62
CA TRP A 121 -10.55 2.00 -6.48
C TRP A 121 -10.01 2.61 -7.78
N ASP A 122 -10.35 2.02 -8.92
CA ASP A 122 -9.92 2.54 -10.23
C ASP A 122 -10.50 3.92 -10.53
N GLU A 123 -11.75 4.18 -10.14
CA GLU A 123 -12.41 5.47 -10.28
C GLU A 123 -11.79 6.51 -9.31
N GLU A 124 -11.42 6.10 -8.11
CA GLU A 124 -10.73 6.96 -7.13
C GLU A 124 -9.36 7.37 -7.64
N VAL A 125 -8.58 6.42 -8.19
CA VAL A 125 -7.28 6.69 -8.83
C VAL A 125 -7.43 7.68 -10.00
N ALA A 126 -8.45 7.49 -10.85
CA ALA A 126 -8.70 8.38 -11.98
C ALA A 126 -8.98 9.81 -11.50
N ARG A 127 -9.89 9.97 -10.53
CA ARG A 127 -10.22 11.28 -9.93
C ARG A 127 -9.02 11.98 -9.30
N ALA A 128 -8.19 11.23 -8.55
CA ALA A 128 -7.01 11.79 -7.91
C ALA A 128 -5.95 12.24 -8.92
N LYS A 129 -5.80 11.53 -10.05
CA LYS A 129 -4.90 11.92 -11.14
C LYS A 129 -5.40 13.14 -11.90
N GLU A 130 -6.71 13.24 -12.15
CA GLU A 130 -7.33 14.40 -12.79
C GLU A 130 -7.18 15.66 -11.93
N ALA A 131 -7.36 15.54 -10.62
CA ALA A 131 -7.19 16.67 -9.68
C ALA A 131 -5.77 17.21 -9.65
N LYS A 132 -4.75 16.39 -9.91
CA LYS A 132 -3.33 16.82 -9.97
C LYS A 132 -2.94 17.42 -11.33
N ALA A 133 -3.70 17.14 -12.38
CA ALA A 133 -3.42 17.64 -13.73
C ALA A 133 -4.02 19.04 -14.02
N GLY A 134 -4.91 19.51 -13.17
CA GLY A 134 -5.54 20.85 -13.23
C GLY A 134 -4.92 21.80 -12.24
#